data_34b68a961b2fe84c9d1e841798f1d962
#
_entry.id   34b68a961b2fe84c9d1e841798f1d962
#
_cell.length_a   1.000
_cell.length_b   1.000
_cell.length_c   1.000
_cell.angle_alpha   90.00
_cell.angle_beta   90.00
_cell.angle_gamma   90.00
#
_symmetry.space_group_name_H-M   'P 1'
#
loop_
_entity.id
_entity.type
_entity.pdbx_description
1 polymer ?
#
loop_
_entity_poly.entity_id
_entity_poly.type
_entity_poly.pdbx_seq_one_letter_code
_entity_poly.pdbx_strand_id
1 'polypeptide(L)'
;NGTVYRNELSGALHGLTRVRGFTQDDSHLFVTPEQLEGEVARVLDFVLSMLRDFGLDDFELELSMRDDEKSKWIGSDEFWEDSTNALRNVALASGLKLTEVPGEAAFYGPKIDLKTRDAIGRTWQLSTVQVDPNLPERFGLEYTGSDGERHRPIMIHRALFGSIERFFAILLEHYAGAFPVWLSPVQVVGIPVAEQFGDYLDEIVDRLRADGVRAEVDHSDDRMQKKIRTHTTHKVPIQLI
;
A
#
# COMPACT_ATOMS: atom_id res chain seq x y z
N ASN A 1 -8.34 3.78 -6.49
CA ASN A 1 -7.97 2.44 -6.95
C ASN A 1 -8.29 2.30 -8.44
N GLY A 2 -7.35 1.80 -9.21
CA GLY A 2 -7.50 1.58 -10.64
C GLY A 2 -6.89 0.26 -11.08
N THR A 3 -7.42 -0.32 -12.17
CA THR A 3 -6.88 -1.55 -12.74
C THR A 3 -5.71 -1.24 -13.65
N VAL A 4 -4.61 -1.96 -13.49
CA VAL A 4 -3.38 -1.85 -14.28
C VAL A 4 -3.08 -3.18 -14.95
N TYR A 5 -2.68 -3.13 -16.21
CA TYR A 5 -2.25 -4.31 -16.97
C TYR A 5 -0.79 -4.16 -17.40
N ARG A 6 0.01 -5.22 -17.19
CA ARG A 6 1.42 -5.27 -17.60
C ARG A 6 1.70 -6.53 -18.38
N ASN A 7 2.46 -6.41 -19.46
CA ASN A 7 2.92 -7.57 -20.24
C ASN A 7 4.12 -8.23 -19.55
N GLU A 8 3.84 -8.89 -18.42
CA GLU A 8 4.85 -9.65 -17.69
C GLU A 8 5.19 -10.95 -18.44
N LEU A 9 6.47 -11.31 -18.45
CA LEU A 9 6.92 -12.61 -18.96
C LEU A 9 6.31 -13.73 -18.11
N SER A 10 5.92 -14.84 -18.74
CA SER A 10 5.26 -15.95 -18.04
C SER A 10 6.10 -16.53 -16.90
N GLY A 11 7.43 -16.61 -17.08
CA GLY A 11 8.36 -17.08 -16.05
C GLY A 11 8.52 -16.14 -14.84
N ALA A 12 8.02 -14.89 -14.90
CA ALA A 12 8.07 -13.94 -13.82
C ALA A 12 6.80 -13.98 -12.95
N LEU A 13 5.73 -14.64 -13.39
CA LEU A 13 4.46 -14.71 -12.67
C LEU A 13 4.59 -15.56 -11.41
N HIS A 14 4.02 -15.08 -10.29
CA HIS A 14 4.11 -15.79 -9.01
C HIS A 14 2.91 -15.47 -8.12
N GLY A 15 1.92 -16.39 -8.06
CA GLY A 15 0.73 -16.25 -7.22
C GLY A 15 0.09 -14.87 -7.35
N LEU A 16 -0.24 -14.24 -6.22
CA LEU A 16 -0.74 -12.86 -6.16
C LEU A 16 0.38 -11.81 -6.12
N THR A 17 1.62 -12.21 -5.89
CA THR A 17 2.73 -11.26 -5.73
C THR A 17 3.23 -10.67 -7.04
N ARG A 18 3.03 -11.38 -8.17
CA ARG A 18 3.35 -10.88 -9.51
C ARG A 18 2.37 -11.40 -10.55
N VAL A 19 1.48 -10.53 -10.99
CA VAL A 19 0.36 -10.82 -11.90
C VAL A 19 0.37 -9.84 -13.08
N ARG A 20 -0.35 -10.16 -14.15
CA ARG A 20 -0.47 -9.30 -15.33
C ARG A 20 -1.56 -8.23 -15.20
N GLY A 21 -2.59 -8.49 -14.43
CA GLY A 21 -3.66 -7.55 -14.12
C GLY A 21 -3.78 -7.41 -12.61
N PHE A 22 -3.74 -6.18 -12.11
CA PHE A 22 -3.79 -5.89 -10.68
C PHE A 22 -4.45 -4.54 -10.40
N THR A 23 -4.84 -4.34 -9.17
CA THR A 23 -5.39 -3.08 -8.68
C THR A 23 -4.30 -2.27 -8.01
N GLN A 24 -4.17 -1.00 -8.37
CA GLN A 24 -3.23 -0.07 -7.77
C GLN A 24 -3.97 1.08 -7.09
N ASP A 25 -3.51 1.46 -5.90
CA ASP A 25 -3.97 2.61 -5.13
C ASP A 25 -3.20 3.88 -5.54
N ASP A 26 -3.18 4.16 -6.81
CA ASP A 26 -2.44 5.28 -7.39
C ASP A 26 -3.11 6.62 -7.11
N SER A 27 -2.31 7.63 -6.81
CA SER A 27 -2.78 9.00 -6.72
C SER A 27 -1.71 10.01 -7.15
N HIS A 28 -2.16 11.19 -7.55
CA HIS A 28 -1.33 12.22 -8.14
C HIS A 28 -1.54 13.53 -7.39
N LEU A 29 -0.43 14.12 -6.90
CA LEU A 29 -0.42 15.42 -6.25
C LEU A 29 0.22 16.42 -7.21
N PHE A 30 -0.34 17.63 -7.24
CA PHE A 30 0.22 18.74 -8.02
C PHE A 30 0.69 19.81 -7.05
N VAL A 31 1.96 20.14 -7.12
CA VAL A 31 2.63 21.00 -6.15
C VAL A 31 3.46 22.07 -6.85
N THR A 32 3.72 23.17 -6.15
CA THR A 32 4.74 24.11 -6.59
C THR A 32 6.15 23.58 -6.25
N PRO A 33 7.21 24.07 -6.89
CA PRO A 33 8.58 23.67 -6.55
C PRO A 33 8.90 23.79 -5.05
N GLU A 34 8.44 24.88 -4.42
CA GLU A 34 8.68 25.15 -2.99
C GLU A 34 7.93 24.19 -2.06
N GLN A 35 6.83 23.59 -2.54
CA GLN A 35 6.04 22.64 -1.78
C GLN A 35 6.57 21.20 -1.88
N LEU A 36 7.43 20.90 -2.87
CA LEU A 36 7.83 19.55 -3.23
C LEU A 36 8.34 18.74 -2.04
N GLU A 37 9.36 19.24 -1.35
CA GLU A 37 9.98 18.51 -0.22
C GLU A 37 8.98 18.30 0.93
N GLY A 38 8.20 19.31 1.27
CA GLY A 38 7.18 19.21 2.32
C GLY A 38 6.06 18.22 2.00
N GLU A 39 5.62 18.15 0.73
CA GLU A 39 4.60 17.19 0.32
C GLU A 39 5.13 15.77 0.25
N VAL A 40 6.36 15.57 -0.23
CA VAL A 40 7.02 14.26 -0.21
C VAL A 40 7.16 13.76 1.22
N ALA A 41 7.54 14.62 2.18
CA ALA A 41 7.63 14.26 3.59
C ALA A 41 6.26 13.81 4.15
N ARG A 42 5.20 14.58 3.89
CA ARG A 42 3.82 14.20 4.31
C ARG A 42 3.36 12.89 3.71
N VAL A 43 3.65 12.67 2.43
CA VAL A 43 3.32 11.40 1.76
C VAL A 43 4.07 10.24 2.37
N LEU A 44 5.37 10.38 2.65
CA LEU A 44 6.16 9.32 3.28
C LEU A 44 5.66 9.00 4.68
N ASP A 45 5.38 10.01 5.51
CA ASP A 45 4.83 9.82 6.85
C ASP A 45 3.48 9.11 6.82
N PHE A 46 2.60 9.48 5.89
CA PHE A 46 1.32 8.83 5.68
C PHE A 46 1.48 7.36 5.29
N VAL A 47 2.37 7.07 4.34
CA VAL A 47 2.69 5.70 3.90
C VAL A 47 3.17 4.85 5.08
N LEU A 48 4.14 5.35 5.84
CA LEU A 48 4.71 4.66 7.01
C LEU A 48 3.66 4.41 8.09
N SER A 49 2.81 5.41 8.39
CA SER A 49 1.72 5.27 9.35
C SER A 49 0.75 4.19 8.94
N MET A 50 0.27 4.23 7.70
CA MET A 50 -0.67 3.25 7.18
C MET A 50 -0.13 1.82 7.20
N LEU A 51 1.13 1.61 6.78
CA LEU A 51 1.72 0.28 6.78
C LEU A 51 1.93 -0.26 8.20
N ARG A 52 2.26 0.61 9.17
CA ARG A 52 2.33 0.23 10.59
C ARG A 52 0.98 -0.19 11.16
N ASP A 53 -0.12 0.45 10.73
CA ASP A 53 -1.47 0.04 11.12
C ASP A 53 -1.79 -1.40 10.68
N PHE A 54 -1.17 -1.84 9.57
CA PHE A 54 -1.22 -3.23 9.11
C PHE A 54 -0.17 -4.15 9.78
N GLY A 55 0.57 -3.68 10.77
CA GLY A 55 1.57 -4.45 11.52
C GLY A 55 2.90 -4.65 10.80
N LEU A 56 3.17 -3.88 9.75
CA LEU A 56 4.45 -3.87 9.06
C LEU A 56 5.31 -2.72 9.60
N ASP A 57 6.50 -2.99 10.09
CA ASP A 57 7.40 -2.02 10.73
C ASP A 57 8.88 -2.12 10.30
N ASP A 58 9.26 -3.18 9.58
CA ASP A 58 10.62 -3.35 9.04
C ASP A 58 10.72 -2.73 7.64
N PHE A 59 11.16 -1.47 7.58
CA PHE A 59 11.23 -0.69 6.35
C PHE A 59 12.64 -0.28 5.98
N GLU A 60 12.93 -0.32 4.68
CA GLU A 60 14.09 0.28 4.05
C GLU A 60 13.65 1.19 2.90
N LEU A 61 14.36 2.29 2.69
CA LEU A 61 14.13 3.21 1.58
C LEU A 61 15.19 3.00 0.49
N GLU A 62 14.74 3.03 -0.75
CA GLU A 62 15.61 3.06 -1.91
C GLU A 62 15.33 4.32 -2.72
N LEU A 63 16.34 5.17 -2.87
CA LEU A 63 16.30 6.34 -3.74
C LEU A 63 16.88 5.95 -5.11
N SER A 64 15.99 5.79 -6.07
CA SER A 64 16.35 5.57 -7.46
C SER A 64 16.56 6.90 -8.16
N MET A 65 17.74 7.10 -8.71
CA MET A 65 18.14 8.33 -9.40
C MET A 65 18.72 8.03 -10.77
N ARG A 66 18.89 9.05 -11.61
CA ARG A 66 19.55 8.90 -12.90
C ARG A 66 21.03 8.52 -12.74
N ASP A 67 21.57 7.88 -13.77
CA ASP A 67 23.01 7.69 -13.98
C ASP A 67 23.58 8.73 -14.95
N ASP A 68 24.84 8.56 -15.33
CA ASP A 68 25.53 9.46 -16.25
C ASP A 68 25.13 9.30 -17.72
N GLU A 69 24.32 8.29 -18.06
CA GLU A 69 23.87 8.04 -19.43
C GLU A 69 22.72 8.96 -19.83
N LYS A 70 23.05 10.22 -20.13
CA LYS A 70 22.07 11.30 -20.37
C LYS A 70 21.00 11.00 -21.42
N SER A 71 21.26 10.10 -22.36
CA SER A 71 20.31 9.74 -23.43
C SER A 71 19.06 9.02 -22.92
N LYS A 72 19.09 8.46 -21.72
CA LYS A 72 17.96 7.76 -21.08
C LYS A 72 16.99 8.67 -20.37
N TRP A 73 17.40 9.88 -20.01
CA TRP A 73 16.68 10.75 -19.10
C TRP A 73 16.15 11.99 -19.80
N ILE A 74 14.95 12.40 -19.48
CA ILE A 74 14.35 13.66 -19.94
C ILE A 74 14.33 14.68 -18.81
N GLY A 75 14.23 15.96 -19.17
CA GLY A 75 14.24 17.08 -18.20
C GLY A 75 15.62 17.71 -18.06
N SER A 76 15.67 18.85 -17.36
CA SER A 76 16.91 19.60 -17.12
C SER A 76 17.76 18.97 -16.03
N ASP A 77 19.07 19.22 -16.07
CA ASP A 77 20.00 18.79 -15.01
C ASP A 77 19.60 19.39 -13.66
N GLU A 78 19.18 20.65 -13.62
CA GLU A 78 18.70 21.36 -12.44
C GLU A 78 17.50 20.67 -11.81
N PHE A 79 16.48 20.32 -12.61
CA PHE A 79 15.31 19.59 -12.12
C PHE A 79 15.70 18.24 -11.45
N TRP A 80 16.60 17.49 -12.10
CA TRP A 80 17.05 16.21 -11.57
C TRP A 80 17.80 16.38 -10.25
N GLU A 81 18.64 17.40 -10.15
CA GLU A 81 19.39 17.70 -8.92
C GLU A 81 18.45 18.10 -7.79
N ASP A 82 17.58 19.07 -8.02
CA ASP A 82 16.64 19.59 -7.02
C ASP A 82 15.67 18.50 -6.54
N SER A 83 15.08 17.76 -7.48
CA SER A 83 14.14 16.68 -7.13
C SER A 83 14.82 15.52 -6.39
N THR A 84 16.03 15.13 -6.81
CA THR A 84 16.79 14.08 -6.13
C THR A 84 17.18 14.52 -4.73
N ASN A 85 17.62 15.77 -4.56
CA ASN A 85 17.98 16.33 -3.26
C ASN A 85 16.76 16.43 -2.33
N ALA A 86 15.61 16.88 -2.83
CA ALA A 86 14.37 16.91 -2.05
C ALA A 86 13.98 15.51 -1.54
N LEU A 87 14.01 14.50 -2.41
CA LEU A 87 13.74 13.12 -2.03
C LEU A 87 14.78 12.59 -1.02
N ARG A 88 16.06 12.86 -1.24
CA ARG A 88 17.16 12.46 -0.34
C ARG A 88 17.00 13.07 1.05
N ASN A 89 16.72 14.38 1.14
CA ASN A 89 16.52 15.06 2.40
C ASN A 89 15.41 14.45 3.22
N VAL A 90 14.26 14.18 2.59
CA VAL A 90 13.11 13.54 3.24
C VAL A 90 13.45 12.12 3.69
N ALA A 91 14.12 11.34 2.85
CA ALA A 91 14.52 9.98 3.18
C ALA A 91 15.48 9.94 4.38
N LEU A 92 16.48 10.83 4.42
CA LEU A 92 17.41 10.94 5.54
C LEU A 92 16.71 11.40 6.83
N ALA A 93 15.78 12.37 6.73
CA ALA A 93 15.03 12.87 7.87
C ALA A 93 14.11 11.80 8.49
N SER A 94 13.68 10.81 7.73
CA SER A 94 12.84 9.69 8.23
C SER A 94 13.56 8.79 9.23
N GLY A 95 14.89 8.80 9.26
CA GLY A 95 15.72 7.93 10.10
C GLY A 95 15.77 6.46 9.65
N LEU A 96 15.13 6.12 8.52
CA LEU A 96 15.17 4.78 7.94
C LEU A 96 16.48 4.56 7.17
N LYS A 97 16.85 3.29 7.01
CA LYS A 97 17.99 2.92 6.17
C LYS A 97 17.72 3.33 4.73
N LEU A 98 18.59 4.17 4.17
CA LEU A 98 18.54 4.63 2.79
C LEU A 98 19.61 3.95 1.95
N THR A 99 19.20 3.45 0.77
CA THR A 99 20.11 2.97 -0.28
C THR A 99 19.89 3.82 -1.52
N GLU A 100 20.96 4.39 -2.07
CA GLU A 100 20.90 5.14 -3.33
C GLU A 100 21.28 4.23 -4.49
N VAL A 101 20.46 4.24 -5.56
CA VAL A 101 20.64 3.37 -6.72
C VAL A 101 20.60 4.19 -8.00
N PRO A 102 21.77 4.53 -8.56
CA PRO A 102 21.86 5.19 -9.87
C PRO A 102 21.35 4.28 -11.00
N GLY A 103 20.67 4.88 -11.98
CA GLY A 103 20.21 4.18 -13.18
C GLY A 103 18.83 3.51 -13.08
N GLU A 104 18.22 3.46 -11.87
CA GLU A 104 16.95 2.78 -11.62
C GLU A 104 15.75 3.75 -11.48
N ALA A 105 15.96 5.04 -11.72
CA ALA A 105 14.88 6.02 -11.77
C ALA A 105 13.93 5.77 -12.95
N ALA A 106 12.75 6.38 -12.93
CA ALA A 106 11.97 6.51 -14.15
C ALA A 106 12.68 7.47 -15.11
N PHE A 107 12.49 7.28 -16.40
CA PHE A 107 13.15 8.11 -17.41
C PHE A 107 12.83 9.61 -17.28
N TYR A 108 11.80 9.98 -16.53
CA TYR A 108 11.31 11.34 -16.35
C TYR A 108 11.55 11.94 -14.95
N GLY A 109 11.95 11.14 -13.97
CA GLY A 109 12.19 11.67 -12.63
C GLY A 109 12.65 10.64 -11.60
N PRO A 110 13.23 11.10 -10.49
CA PRO A 110 13.68 10.26 -9.38
C PRO A 110 12.49 9.75 -8.57
N LYS A 111 12.72 8.67 -7.81
CA LYS A 111 11.71 8.07 -6.94
C LYS A 111 12.30 7.53 -5.64
N ILE A 112 11.48 7.50 -4.60
CA ILE A 112 11.70 6.71 -3.39
C ILE A 112 10.79 5.49 -3.46
N ASP A 113 11.39 4.31 -3.37
CA ASP A 113 10.69 3.05 -3.16
C ASP A 113 10.82 2.63 -1.69
N LEU A 114 9.70 2.31 -1.05
CA LEU A 114 9.68 1.74 0.28
C LEU A 114 9.63 0.22 0.17
N LYS A 115 10.59 -0.43 0.81
CA LYS A 115 10.72 -1.88 0.84
C LYS A 115 10.46 -2.41 2.24
N THR A 116 9.80 -3.56 2.32
CA THR A 116 9.58 -4.30 3.56
C THR A 116 10.00 -5.74 3.39
N ARG A 117 10.17 -6.46 4.51
CA ARG A 117 10.48 -7.88 4.51
C ARG A 117 9.23 -8.69 4.83
N ASP A 118 9.05 -9.79 4.12
CA ASP A 118 8.00 -10.75 4.45
C ASP A 118 8.43 -11.69 5.60
N ALA A 119 7.50 -12.54 6.03
CA ALA A 119 7.71 -13.48 7.13
C ALA A 119 8.88 -14.47 6.95
N ILE A 120 9.36 -14.67 5.71
CA ILE A 120 10.49 -15.54 5.39
C ILE A 120 11.74 -14.75 4.95
N GLY A 121 11.73 -13.41 5.15
CA GLY A 121 12.88 -12.54 4.93
C GLY A 121 13.09 -12.06 3.49
N ARG A 122 12.15 -12.30 2.56
CA ARG A 122 12.21 -11.73 1.20
C ARG A 122 11.86 -10.26 1.23
N THR A 123 12.61 -9.46 0.49
CA THR A 123 12.34 -8.02 0.36
C THR A 123 11.34 -7.76 -0.75
N TRP A 124 10.31 -6.99 -0.45
CA TRP A 124 9.28 -6.56 -1.40
C TRP A 124 9.18 -5.03 -1.45
N GLN A 125 9.14 -4.50 -2.66
CA GLN A 125 8.75 -3.13 -2.89
C GLN A 125 7.23 -3.03 -2.75
N LEU A 126 6.75 -2.18 -1.84
CA LEU A 126 5.34 -1.87 -1.65
C LEU A 126 5.02 -0.48 -2.20
N SER A 127 5.49 0.54 -1.52
CA SER A 127 5.12 1.92 -1.82
C SER A 127 6.14 2.60 -2.73
N THR A 128 5.66 3.55 -3.51
CA THR A 128 6.51 4.39 -4.36
C THR A 128 6.05 5.84 -4.28
N VAL A 129 6.99 6.76 -4.13
CA VAL A 129 6.80 8.21 -4.29
C VAL A 129 7.74 8.68 -5.38
N GLN A 130 7.18 9.22 -6.45
CA GLN A 130 7.92 9.54 -7.67
C GLN A 130 7.62 10.96 -8.13
N VAL A 131 8.65 11.70 -8.48
CA VAL A 131 8.55 13.09 -8.95
C VAL A 131 8.52 13.12 -10.47
N ASP A 132 7.56 13.86 -11.04
CA ASP A 132 7.33 13.93 -12.50
C ASP A 132 7.07 15.38 -12.95
N PRO A 133 7.98 15.99 -13.70
CA PRO A 133 7.76 17.25 -14.39
C PRO A 133 7.19 17.06 -15.80
N ASN A 134 7.31 15.87 -16.36
CA ASN A 134 7.07 15.57 -17.78
C ASN A 134 5.57 15.58 -18.11
N LEU A 135 4.73 14.93 -17.30
CA LEU A 135 3.28 14.93 -17.58
C LEU A 135 2.67 16.33 -17.44
N PRO A 136 2.97 17.14 -16.40
CA PRO A 136 2.52 18.53 -16.36
C PRO A 136 2.93 19.33 -17.61
N GLU A 137 4.12 19.13 -18.12
CA GLU A 137 4.58 19.77 -19.35
C GLU A 137 3.81 19.31 -20.58
N ARG A 138 3.66 18.01 -20.75
CA ARG A 138 2.97 17.42 -21.91
C ARG A 138 1.49 17.76 -21.99
N PHE A 139 0.85 17.89 -20.83
CA PHE A 139 -0.57 18.27 -20.74
C PHE A 139 -0.78 19.79 -20.69
N GLY A 140 0.31 20.59 -20.72
CA GLY A 140 0.20 22.04 -20.64
C GLY A 140 -0.45 22.52 -19.35
N LEU A 141 -0.22 21.82 -18.23
CA LEU A 141 -0.80 22.17 -16.94
C LEU A 141 -0.14 23.44 -16.40
N GLU A 142 -0.98 24.36 -15.90
CA GLU A 142 -0.52 25.63 -15.34
C GLU A 142 -1.36 25.98 -14.10
N TYR A 143 -0.74 26.69 -13.17
CA TYR A 143 -1.41 27.34 -12.05
C TYR A 143 -1.04 28.83 -12.03
N THR A 144 -1.88 29.65 -11.41
CA THR A 144 -1.55 31.08 -11.20
C THR A 144 -0.83 31.23 -9.87
N GLY A 145 0.40 31.71 -9.92
CA GLY A 145 1.23 31.98 -8.74
C GLY A 145 0.77 33.20 -7.96
N SER A 146 1.39 33.43 -6.81
CA SER A 146 1.17 34.64 -5.98
C SER A 146 1.63 35.94 -6.64
N ASP A 147 2.50 35.83 -7.65
CA ASP A 147 2.95 36.90 -8.52
C ASP A 147 1.95 37.28 -9.62
N GLY A 148 0.84 36.49 -9.76
CA GLY A 148 -0.15 36.68 -10.79
C GLY A 148 0.21 36.02 -12.13
N GLU A 149 1.41 35.46 -12.26
CA GLU A 149 1.90 34.80 -13.48
C GLU A 149 1.52 33.32 -13.53
N ARG A 150 1.66 32.72 -14.70
CA ARG A 150 1.40 31.31 -14.92
C ARG A 150 2.66 30.49 -14.75
N HIS A 151 2.57 29.47 -13.89
CA HIS A 151 3.64 28.54 -13.59
C HIS A 151 3.23 27.11 -13.85
N ARG A 152 4.22 26.23 -14.09
CA ARG A 152 4.00 24.80 -14.26
C ARG A 152 4.14 24.09 -12.93
N PRO A 153 3.16 23.25 -12.54
CA PRO A 153 3.28 22.43 -11.33
C PRO A 153 4.25 21.26 -11.57
N ILE A 154 4.75 20.72 -10.47
CA ILE A 154 5.40 19.42 -10.42
C ILE A 154 4.35 18.39 -10.01
N MET A 155 4.36 17.21 -10.61
CA MET A 155 3.48 16.09 -10.22
C MET A 155 4.27 15.12 -9.34
N ILE A 156 3.61 14.63 -8.29
CA ILE A 156 4.09 13.54 -7.46
C ILE A 156 3.14 12.35 -7.67
N HIS A 157 3.64 11.25 -8.20
CA HIS A 157 2.91 9.99 -8.22
C HIS A 157 3.12 9.28 -6.88
N ARG A 158 2.05 8.74 -6.31
CA ARG A 158 2.10 7.98 -5.08
C ARG A 158 1.27 6.71 -5.19
N ALA A 159 1.90 5.56 -4.96
CA ALA A 159 1.23 4.32 -4.65
C ALA A 159 1.61 3.92 -3.22
N LEU A 160 0.62 3.70 -2.34
CA LEU A 160 0.85 3.37 -0.94
C LEU A 160 1.09 1.87 -0.77
N PHE A 161 0.16 1.06 -1.27
CA PHE A 161 0.26 -0.40 -1.23
C PHE A 161 0.92 -0.98 -2.48
N GLY A 162 1.03 -0.19 -3.54
CA GLY A 162 1.45 -0.64 -4.86
C GLY A 162 0.38 -1.53 -5.50
N SER A 163 0.64 -2.83 -5.67
CA SER A 163 -0.39 -3.80 -6.05
C SER A 163 -1.14 -4.28 -4.82
N ILE A 164 -2.46 -4.09 -4.80
CA ILE A 164 -3.33 -4.58 -3.71
C ILE A 164 -3.22 -6.11 -3.58
N GLU A 165 -3.11 -6.83 -4.70
CA GLU A 165 -2.97 -8.28 -4.71
C GLU A 165 -1.64 -8.73 -4.04
N ARG A 166 -0.53 -8.05 -4.34
CA ARG A 166 0.77 -8.31 -3.68
C ARG A 166 0.71 -7.97 -2.20
N PHE A 167 0.16 -6.82 -1.86
CA PHE A 167 0.01 -6.39 -0.48
C PHE A 167 -0.81 -7.40 0.33
N PHE A 168 -1.94 -7.85 -0.21
CA PHE A 168 -2.77 -8.88 0.42
C PHE A 168 -2.00 -10.19 0.62
N ALA A 169 -1.23 -10.64 -0.38
CA ALA A 169 -0.42 -11.85 -0.27
C ALA A 169 0.62 -11.74 0.85
N ILE A 170 1.30 -10.58 0.95
CA ILE A 170 2.29 -10.32 2.00
C ILE A 170 1.62 -10.32 3.38
N LEU A 171 0.47 -9.68 3.54
CA LEU A 171 -0.28 -9.68 4.79
C LEU A 171 -0.76 -11.08 5.18
N LEU A 172 -1.24 -11.86 4.21
CA LEU A 172 -1.69 -13.23 4.45
C LEU A 172 -0.54 -14.10 4.99
N GLU A 173 0.65 -13.97 4.41
CA GLU A 173 1.85 -14.66 4.88
C GLU A 173 2.31 -14.12 6.24
N HIS A 174 2.32 -12.79 6.43
CA HIS A 174 2.75 -12.14 7.67
C HIS A 174 1.93 -12.60 8.89
N TYR A 175 0.62 -12.67 8.73
CA TYR A 175 -0.30 -13.12 9.79
C TYR A 175 -0.55 -14.63 9.78
N ALA A 176 0.01 -15.39 8.84
CA ALA A 176 -0.31 -16.81 8.63
C ALA A 176 -1.84 -17.05 8.58
N GLY A 177 -2.59 -16.11 8.01
CA GLY A 177 -4.05 -16.10 7.93
C GLY A 177 -4.79 -15.72 9.22
N ALA A 178 -4.09 -15.56 10.35
CA ALA A 178 -4.69 -15.13 11.63
C ALA A 178 -4.67 -13.60 11.75
N PHE A 179 -5.49 -12.94 10.94
CA PHE A 179 -5.57 -11.48 10.92
C PHE A 179 -6.02 -10.89 12.25
N PRO A 180 -5.59 -9.67 12.60
CA PRO A 180 -6.15 -8.93 13.72
C PRO A 180 -7.66 -8.70 13.51
N VAL A 181 -8.41 -8.54 14.59
CA VAL A 181 -9.88 -8.48 14.56
C VAL A 181 -10.41 -7.50 13.52
N TRP A 182 -9.83 -6.29 13.47
CA TRP A 182 -10.29 -5.24 12.56
C TRP A 182 -10.13 -5.61 11.06
N LEU A 183 -9.17 -6.48 10.74
CA LEU A 183 -8.87 -6.91 9.36
C LEU A 183 -9.53 -8.25 9.00
N SER A 184 -9.98 -9.03 9.98
CA SER A 184 -10.56 -10.35 9.75
C SER A 184 -11.85 -10.27 8.92
N PRO A 185 -12.02 -11.09 7.88
CA PRO A 185 -13.25 -11.14 7.07
C PRO A 185 -14.50 -11.43 7.92
N VAL A 186 -14.40 -12.39 8.84
CA VAL A 186 -15.36 -12.69 9.90
C VAL A 186 -14.68 -12.38 11.23
N GLN A 187 -15.24 -11.43 11.97
CA GLN A 187 -14.68 -10.99 13.26
C GLN A 187 -15.22 -11.81 14.41
N VAL A 188 -16.50 -12.15 14.32
CA VAL A 188 -17.21 -12.88 15.36
C VAL A 188 -18.07 -13.96 14.71
N VAL A 189 -18.02 -15.17 15.27
CA VAL A 189 -18.96 -16.25 14.89
C VAL A 189 -19.70 -16.73 16.13
N GLY A 190 -21.05 -16.77 16.06
CA GLY A 190 -21.91 -17.38 17.05
C GLY A 190 -22.04 -18.89 16.82
N ILE A 191 -21.81 -19.70 17.83
CA ILE A 191 -21.87 -21.16 17.77
C ILE A 191 -22.91 -21.63 18.79
N PRO A 192 -24.15 -21.94 18.38
CA PRO A 192 -25.17 -22.40 19.30
C PRO A 192 -24.79 -23.75 19.92
N VAL A 193 -24.93 -23.85 21.25
CA VAL A 193 -24.71 -25.11 21.98
C VAL A 193 -25.71 -26.20 21.56
N ALA A 194 -26.94 -25.78 21.24
CA ALA A 194 -27.99 -26.57 20.65
C ALA A 194 -28.84 -25.68 19.74
N GLU A 195 -29.51 -26.30 18.75
CA GLU A 195 -30.31 -25.61 17.73
C GLU A 195 -31.31 -24.60 18.32
N GLN A 196 -31.95 -24.92 19.43
CA GLN A 196 -32.91 -24.05 20.12
C GLN A 196 -32.35 -22.71 20.59
N PHE A 197 -31.02 -22.55 20.64
CA PHE A 197 -30.36 -21.29 21.01
C PHE A 197 -29.90 -20.47 19.81
N GLY A 198 -30.19 -20.93 18.58
CA GLY A 198 -29.85 -20.25 17.35
C GLY A 198 -30.43 -18.83 17.28
N ASP A 199 -31.74 -18.71 17.49
CA ASP A 199 -32.47 -17.43 17.46
C ASP A 199 -31.88 -16.40 18.43
N TYR A 200 -31.47 -16.81 19.62
CA TYR A 200 -30.82 -15.93 20.58
C TYR A 200 -29.46 -15.40 20.07
N LEU A 201 -28.67 -16.27 19.45
CA LEU A 201 -27.40 -15.84 18.85
C LEU A 201 -27.61 -14.94 17.64
N ASP A 202 -28.66 -15.18 16.85
CA ASP A 202 -29.01 -14.28 15.74
C ASP A 202 -29.31 -12.87 16.22
N GLU A 203 -30.09 -12.72 17.32
CA GLU A 203 -30.35 -11.40 17.93
C GLU A 203 -29.03 -10.69 18.36
N ILE A 204 -28.08 -11.44 18.93
CA ILE A 204 -26.77 -10.88 19.34
C ILE A 204 -25.97 -10.46 18.11
N VAL A 205 -25.89 -11.34 17.13
CA VAL A 205 -25.14 -11.10 15.90
C VAL A 205 -25.72 -9.93 15.11
N ASP A 206 -27.04 -9.78 15.06
CA ASP A 206 -27.69 -8.64 14.41
C ASP A 206 -27.38 -7.31 15.09
N ARG A 207 -27.27 -7.28 16.42
CA ARG A 207 -26.77 -6.08 17.14
C ARG A 207 -25.32 -5.77 16.79
N LEU A 208 -24.45 -6.79 16.77
CA LEU A 208 -23.06 -6.61 16.36
C LEU A 208 -22.93 -6.08 14.93
N ARG A 209 -23.75 -6.60 14.00
CA ARG A 209 -23.80 -6.12 12.61
C ARG A 209 -24.29 -4.67 12.53
N ALA A 210 -25.29 -4.29 13.35
CA ALA A 210 -25.75 -2.91 13.41
C ALA A 210 -24.66 -1.93 13.87
N ASP A 211 -23.72 -2.41 14.70
CA ASP A 211 -22.53 -1.67 15.14
C ASP A 211 -21.34 -1.77 14.16
N GLY A 212 -21.55 -2.36 12.98
CA GLY A 212 -20.54 -2.48 11.91
C GLY A 212 -19.57 -3.65 12.07
N VAL A 213 -19.82 -4.58 13.00
CA VAL A 213 -19.01 -5.80 13.17
C VAL A 213 -19.40 -6.85 12.12
N ARG A 214 -18.40 -7.44 11.46
CA ARG A 214 -18.60 -8.58 10.54
C ARG A 214 -18.80 -9.85 11.35
N ALA A 215 -20.04 -10.16 11.66
CA ALA A 215 -20.43 -11.29 12.50
C ALA A 215 -21.40 -12.22 11.78
N GLU A 216 -21.38 -13.51 12.11
CA GLU A 216 -22.25 -14.54 11.56
C GLU A 216 -22.62 -15.59 12.62
N VAL A 217 -23.67 -16.38 12.39
CA VAL A 217 -24.03 -17.53 13.22
C VAL A 217 -23.84 -18.80 12.39
N ASP A 218 -23.23 -19.81 12.99
CA ASP A 218 -23.07 -21.13 12.36
C ASP A 218 -24.31 -22.00 12.59
N HIS A 219 -25.24 -21.97 11.65
CA HIS A 219 -26.47 -22.79 11.64
C HIS A 219 -26.30 -24.19 11.04
N SER A 220 -25.05 -24.65 10.78
CA SER A 220 -24.84 -26.00 10.26
C SER A 220 -25.35 -27.06 11.26
N ASP A 221 -25.66 -28.26 10.76
CA ASP A 221 -26.09 -29.42 11.58
C ASP A 221 -24.91 -30.08 12.33
N ASP A 222 -23.73 -29.47 12.27
CA ASP A 222 -22.53 -30.00 12.91
C ASP A 222 -22.60 -29.89 14.44
N ARG A 223 -21.97 -30.82 15.15
CA ARG A 223 -21.83 -30.75 16.59
C ARG A 223 -20.96 -29.51 16.98
N MET A 224 -21.29 -28.90 18.09
CA MET A 224 -20.62 -27.70 18.61
C MET A 224 -19.07 -27.80 18.53
N GLN A 225 -18.50 -28.93 18.96
CA GLN A 225 -17.03 -29.12 18.96
C GLN A 225 -16.45 -29.10 17.53
N LYS A 226 -17.21 -29.58 16.52
CA LYS A 226 -16.79 -29.53 15.12
C LYS A 226 -16.87 -28.11 14.60
N LYS A 227 -17.93 -27.35 14.92
CA LYS A 227 -18.06 -25.91 14.59
C LYS A 227 -16.89 -25.12 15.16
N ILE A 228 -16.61 -25.28 16.46
CA ILE A 228 -15.46 -24.62 17.13
C ILE A 228 -14.16 -24.93 16.38
N ARG A 229 -13.89 -26.20 16.07
CA ARG A 229 -12.70 -26.62 15.34
C ARG A 229 -12.62 -25.98 13.95
N THR A 230 -13.74 -25.95 13.22
CA THR A 230 -13.83 -25.35 11.89
C THR A 230 -13.45 -23.89 11.93
N HIS A 231 -14.08 -23.11 12.80
CA HIS A 231 -13.83 -21.67 12.91
C HIS A 231 -12.44 -21.35 13.49
N THR A 232 -11.93 -22.19 14.39
CA THR A 232 -10.53 -22.10 14.83
C THR A 232 -9.55 -22.35 13.67
N THR A 233 -9.84 -23.33 12.81
CA THR A 233 -9.01 -23.60 11.62
C THR A 233 -9.08 -22.46 10.62
N HIS A 234 -10.24 -21.82 10.46
CA HIS A 234 -10.44 -20.62 9.63
C HIS A 234 -9.89 -19.34 10.27
N LYS A 235 -9.29 -19.43 11.45
CA LYS A 235 -8.69 -18.29 12.16
C LYS A 235 -9.70 -17.19 12.51
N VAL A 236 -10.97 -17.53 12.71
CA VAL A 236 -11.95 -16.55 13.20
C VAL A 236 -11.54 -16.12 14.61
N PRO A 237 -11.32 -14.81 14.85
CA PRO A 237 -10.69 -14.36 16.10
C PRO A 237 -11.57 -14.46 17.32
N ILE A 238 -12.91 -14.37 17.17
CA ILE A 238 -13.84 -14.40 18.29
C ILE A 238 -14.95 -15.43 18.02
N GLN A 239 -15.14 -16.36 18.96
CA GLN A 239 -16.20 -17.35 18.93
C GLN A 239 -17.10 -17.14 20.16
N LEU A 240 -18.40 -16.88 19.91
CA LEU A 240 -19.44 -16.79 20.96
C LEU A 240 -20.12 -18.15 21.07
N ILE A 241 -20.18 -18.74 22.27
CA ILE A 241 -20.76 -20.04 22.54
C ILE A 241 -21.88 -19.90 23.56
#